data_9a88635a3e117431abd0066114d2af4a
#
_entry.id   9a88635a3e117431abd0066114d2af4a
#
_cell.length_a   1.000
_cell.length_b   1.000
_cell.length_c   1.000
_cell.angle_alpha   90.00
_cell.angle_beta   90.00
_cell.angle_gamma   90.00
#
_symmetry.space_group_name_H-M   'P 1'
#
loop_
_entity.id
_entity.type
_entity.pdbx_description
1 polymer ?
#
loop_
_entity_poly.entity_id
_entity_poly.type
_entity_poly.pdbx_seq_one_letter_code
_entity_poly.pdbx_strand_id
1 'polypeptide(L)'
;MKCIITGGNVKALGKAIHSLARIGDEIYVEPLQKGLSLRTVNASRSAYACFLFAPLFFQHYQPKESGSDPDTDAFRFKVLIKSFLAVFRSLPALEKTVEKCLISLSSRASRFRVQLHCKYGEALGRSVPA
;
A
#
# COMPACT_ATOMS: atom_id res chain seq x y z
N MET A 1 10.60 4.17 0.46
CA MET A 1 9.84 2.98 0.90
C MET A 1 9.71 2.01 -0.26
N LYS A 2 9.89 0.74 0.00
CA LYS A 2 9.69 -0.31 -0.97
C LYS A 2 9.15 -1.56 -0.27
N CYS A 3 8.03 -2.09 -0.76
CA CYS A 3 7.40 -3.28 -0.20
C CYS A 3 7.04 -4.25 -1.31
N ILE A 4 7.29 -5.54 -1.10
CA ILE A 4 6.90 -6.59 -2.02
C ILE A 4 6.02 -7.58 -1.27
N ILE A 5 4.83 -7.85 -1.82
CA ILE A 5 3.83 -8.74 -1.24
C ILE A 5 3.55 -9.85 -2.23
N THR A 6 3.48 -11.09 -1.76
CA THR A 6 3.26 -12.25 -2.61
C THR A 6 2.12 -13.12 -2.14
N GLY A 7 1.62 -13.96 -3.03
CA GLY A 7 0.64 -14.98 -2.72
C GLY A 7 -0.68 -14.44 -2.22
N GLY A 8 -1.28 -15.15 -1.26
CA GLY A 8 -2.56 -14.77 -0.68
C GLY A 8 -2.55 -13.46 0.07
N ASN A 9 -1.37 -12.95 0.42
CA ASN A 9 -1.25 -11.68 1.12
C ASN A 9 -1.63 -10.49 0.23
N VAL A 10 -1.51 -10.61 -1.09
CA VAL A 10 -1.99 -9.59 -2.02
C VAL A 10 -3.50 -9.42 -1.88
N LYS A 11 -4.22 -10.52 -1.76
CA LYS A 11 -5.67 -10.50 -1.56
C LYS A 11 -6.03 -9.89 -0.21
N ALA A 12 -5.28 -10.22 0.84
CA ALA A 12 -5.49 -9.65 2.17
C ALA A 12 -5.31 -8.13 2.16
N LEU A 13 -4.28 -7.63 1.48
CA LEU A 13 -4.07 -6.20 1.31
C LEU A 13 -5.24 -5.56 0.56
N GLY A 14 -5.71 -6.19 -0.52
CA GLY A 14 -6.84 -5.70 -1.28
C GLY A 14 -8.11 -5.60 -0.45
N LYS A 15 -8.39 -6.59 0.38
CA LYS A 15 -9.54 -6.58 1.30
C LYS A 15 -9.43 -5.43 2.31
N ALA A 16 -8.24 -5.19 2.85
CA ALA A 16 -8.01 -4.10 3.79
C ALA A 16 -8.29 -2.75 3.13
N ILE A 17 -7.82 -2.54 1.91
CA ILE A 17 -8.04 -1.31 1.16
C ILE A 17 -9.53 -1.10 0.87
N HIS A 18 -10.25 -2.15 0.49
CA HIS A 18 -11.70 -2.09 0.29
C HIS A 18 -12.44 -1.71 1.58
N SER A 19 -12.00 -2.24 2.71
CA SER A 19 -12.58 -1.90 4.01
C SER A 19 -12.34 -0.44 4.37
N LEU A 20 -11.13 0.05 4.14
CA LEU A 20 -10.80 1.46 4.40
C LEU A 20 -11.61 2.40 3.51
N ALA A 21 -11.85 2.01 2.27
CA ALA A 21 -12.61 2.81 1.32
C ALA A 21 -14.06 3.03 1.73
N ARG A 22 -14.61 2.17 2.57
CA ARG A 22 -15.98 2.33 3.11
C ARG A 22 -16.06 3.40 4.19
N ILE A 23 -14.92 3.82 4.74
CA ILE A 23 -14.86 4.77 5.84
C ILE A 23 -14.45 6.15 5.35
N GLY A 24 -13.37 6.26 4.59
CA GLY A 24 -12.85 7.55 4.16
C GLY A 24 -12.45 7.58 2.70
N ASP A 25 -12.14 8.78 2.21
CA ASP A 25 -11.74 9.02 0.84
C ASP A 25 -10.22 9.02 0.65
N GLU A 26 -9.49 9.24 1.73
CA GLU A 26 -8.04 9.31 1.73
C GLU A 26 -7.45 8.32 2.69
N ILE A 27 -6.30 7.75 2.32
CA ILE A 27 -5.59 6.81 3.16
C ILE A 27 -4.25 7.43 3.56
N TYR A 28 -3.96 7.37 4.85
CA TYR A 28 -2.66 7.79 5.39
C TYR A 28 -1.75 6.58 5.43
N VAL A 29 -0.65 6.65 4.71
CA VAL A 29 0.34 5.58 4.63
C VAL A 29 1.55 5.98 5.44
N GLU A 30 1.92 5.12 6.39
CA GLU A 30 3.04 5.40 7.30
C GLU A 30 3.95 4.17 7.37
N PRO A 31 5.10 4.22 6.69
CA PRO A 31 6.06 3.11 6.76
C PRO A 31 6.89 3.20 8.04
N LEU A 32 6.63 2.27 8.95
CA LEU A 32 7.29 2.22 10.26
C LEU A 32 8.22 1.01 10.33
N GLN A 33 9.14 1.02 11.28
CA GLN A 33 10.00 -0.14 11.57
C GLN A 33 9.16 -1.37 11.93
N LYS A 34 8.09 -1.17 12.69
CA LYS A 34 7.21 -2.24 13.15
C LYS A 34 6.22 -2.72 12.10
N GLY A 35 6.17 -2.07 10.94
CA GLY A 35 5.29 -2.45 9.85
C GLY A 35 4.71 -1.26 9.10
N LEU A 36 3.95 -1.56 8.06
CA LEU A 36 3.26 -0.55 7.24
C LEU A 36 1.89 -0.26 7.82
N SER A 37 1.65 0.99 8.20
CA SER A 37 0.36 1.44 8.74
C SER A 37 -0.46 2.10 7.63
N LEU A 38 -1.69 1.64 7.47
CA LEU A 38 -2.68 2.23 6.56
C LEU A 38 -3.88 2.67 7.38
N ARG A 39 -4.19 3.96 7.37
CA ARG A 39 -5.25 4.54 8.20
C ARG A 39 -6.18 5.42 7.38
N THR A 40 -7.43 5.49 7.80
CA THR A 40 -8.40 6.44 7.25
C THR A 40 -9.36 6.93 8.33
N VAL A 41 -9.91 8.10 8.08
CA VAL A 41 -10.93 8.74 8.94
C VAL A 41 -12.04 9.22 8.02
N ASN A 42 -13.30 9.11 8.46
CA ASN A 42 -14.40 9.63 7.65
C ASN A 42 -14.47 11.17 7.72
N ALA A 43 -15.29 11.78 6.85
CA ALA A 43 -15.36 13.23 6.72
C ALA A 43 -15.76 13.93 8.02
N SER A 44 -16.66 13.33 8.79
CA SER A 44 -17.12 13.88 10.08
C SER A 44 -16.17 13.58 11.24
N ARG A 45 -15.11 12.79 10.98
CA ARG A 45 -14.14 12.34 12.00
C ARG A 45 -14.78 11.53 13.13
N SER A 46 -15.92 10.89 12.86
CA SER A 46 -16.62 10.05 13.82
C SER A 46 -16.25 8.57 13.71
N ALA A 47 -15.65 8.15 12.59
CA ALA A 47 -15.20 6.78 12.36
C ALA A 47 -13.74 6.77 11.91
N TYR A 48 -13.02 5.76 12.38
CA TYR A 48 -11.58 5.61 12.15
C TYR A 48 -11.26 4.13 11.96
N ALA A 49 -10.35 3.83 11.06
CA ALA A 49 -9.84 2.47 10.89
C ALA A 49 -8.34 2.49 10.60
N CYS A 50 -7.65 1.48 11.10
CA CYS A 50 -6.21 1.33 10.92
C CYS A 50 -5.86 -0.15 10.73
N PHE A 51 -5.02 -0.41 9.73
CA PHE A 51 -4.40 -1.73 9.54
C PHE A 51 -2.89 -1.55 9.67
N LEU A 52 -2.27 -2.42 10.47
CA LEU A 52 -0.83 -2.49 10.58
C LEU A 52 -0.37 -3.83 10.01
N PHE A 53 0.41 -3.77 8.93
CA PHE A 53 0.98 -4.96 8.30
C PHE A 53 2.41 -5.14 8.82
N ALA A 54 2.63 -6.17 9.64
CA ALA A 54 3.94 -6.46 10.21
C ALA A 54 4.95 -6.81 9.11
N PRO A 55 6.26 -6.66 9.35
CA PRO A 55 7.27 -6.95 8.33
C PRO A 55 7.18 -8.36 7.73
N LEU A 56 6.77 -9.35 8.52
CA LEU A 56 6.60 -10.73 8.05
C LEU A 56 5.49 -10.90 7.01
N PHE A 57 4.59 -9.94 6.91
CA PHE A 57 3.54 -9.94 5.88
C PHE A 57 4.12 -9.78 4.48
N PHE A 58 5.30 -9.17 4.38
CA PHE A 58 5.95 -8.83 3.12
C PHE A 58 7.06 -9.82 2.78
N GLN A 59 7.25 -10.06 1.49
CA GLN A 59 8.44 -10.74 1.00
C GLN A 59 9.68 -9.86 1.20
N HIS A 60 9.49 -8.55 1.00
CA HIS A 60 10.52 -7.55 1.21
C HIS A 60 9.87 -6.29 1.78
N TYR A 61 10.44 -5.74 2.84
CA TYR A 61 9.94 -4.52 3.46
C TYR A 61 11.09 -3.57 3.78
N GLN A 62 11.11 -2.44 3.09
CA GLN A 62 12.12 -1.40 3.29
C GLN A 62 11.39 -0.08 3.56
N PRO A 63 11.20 0.28 4.85
CA PRO A 63 10.42 1.49 5.19
C PRO A 63 11.15 2.79 4.86
N LYS A 64 12.50 2.77 4.81
CA LYS A 64 13.31 3.94 4.51
C LYS A 64 14.05 3.74 3.20
N GLU A 65 14.32 4.86 2.51
CA GLU A 65 15.14 4.82 1.29
C GLU A 65 16.59 4.45 1.63
N SER A 66 17.26 3.78 0.68
CA SER A 66 18.67 3.48 0.75
C SER A 66 19.47 4.77 0.91
N GLY A 67 20.34 4.84 1.92
CA GLY A 67 21.15 6.02 2.19
C GLY A 67 20.47 7.08 3.06
N SER A 68 19.24 6.82 3.53
CA SER A 68 18.59 7.69 4.50
C SER A 68 19.26 7.60 5.86
N ASP A 69 19.28 8.71 6.58
CA ASP A 69 19.76 8.76 7.95
C ASP A 69 18.91 7.82 8.82
N PRO A 70 19.53 6.92 9.62
CA PRO A 70 18.77 6.05 10.52
C PRO A 70 17.91 6.81 11.53
N ASP A 71 18.31 8.05 11.87
CA ASP A 71 17.58 8.89 12.82
C ASP A 71 16.46 9.69 12.15
N THR A 72 16.32 9.63 10.83
CA THR A 72 15.23 10.30 10.12
C THR A 72 13.92 9.60 10.42
N ASP A 73 12.96 10.34 10.94
CA ASP A 73 11.62 9.80 11.20
C ASP A 73 10.98 9.33 9.91
N ALA A 74 10.26 8.20 10.00
CA ALA A 74 9.45 7.72 8.89
C ALA A 74 8.41 8.79 8.58
N PHE A 75 8.37 9.24 7.33
CA PHE A 75 7.40 10.25 6.96
C PHE A 75 6.05 9.61 6.62
N ARG A 76 5.00 10.39 6.89
CA ARG A 76 3.63 10.02 6.62
C ARG A 76 3.20 10.69 5.32
N PHE A 77 2.48 9.95 4.47
CA PHE A 77 1.93 10.55 3.27
C PHE A 77 0.48 10.12 3.08
N LYS A 78 -0.22 10.85 2.23
CA LYS A 78 -1.64 10.69 2.02
C LYS A 78 -1.93 10.43 0.55
N VAL A 79 -2.81 9.45 0.28
CA VAL A 79 -3.17 9.05 -1.07
C VAL A 79 -4.68 8.91 -1.17
N LEU A 80 -5.27 9.26 -2.32
CA LEU A 80 -6.68 9.03 -2.57
C LEU A 80 -6.95 7.51 -2.68
N ILE A 81 -7.92 7.03 -1.91
CA ILE A 81 -8.27 5.61 -1.90
C ILE A 81 -8.74 5.13 -3.27
N LYS A 82 -9.44 5.97 -4.02
CA LYS A 82 -9.93 5.62 -5.35
C LYS A 82 -8.82 5.18 -6.30
N SER A 83 -7.67 5.84 -6.24
CA SER A 83 -6.50 5.47 -7.04
C SER A 83 -5.95 4.11 -6.64
N PHE A 84 -5.97 3.83 -5.35
CA PHE A 84 -5.52 2.54 -4.81
C PHE A 84 -6.50 1.42 -5.20
N LEU A 85 -7.80 1.67 -5.05
CA LEU A 85 -8.85 0.71 -5.38
C LEU A 85 -8.84 0.26 -6.82
N ALA A 86 -8.48 1.16 -7.74
CA ALA A 86 -8.44 0.85 -9.17
C ALA A 86 -7.51 -0.33 -9.46
N VAL A 87 -6.44 -0.49 -8.67
CA VAL A 87 -5.51 -1.60 -8.81
C VAL A 87 -6.10 -2.91 -8.27
N PHE A 88 -6.88 -2.83 -7.20
CA PHE A 88 -7.43 -4.00 -6.50
C PHE A 88 -8.91 -4.23 -6.78
N ARG A 89 -9.37 -3.84 -7.96
CA ARG A 89 -10.81 -3.84 -8.31
C ARG A 89 -11.46 -5.23 -8.24
N SER A 90 -10.76 -6.27 -8.67
CA SER A 90 -11.31 -7.63 -8.69
C SER A 90 -10.50 -8.56 -7.80
N LEU A 91 -10.95 -8.72 -6.55
CA LEU A 91 -10.27 -9.58 -5.58
C LEU A 91 -10.16 -11.04 -6.00
N PRO A 92 -11.22 -11.69 -6.58
CA PRO A 92 -11.09 -13.07 -7.03
C PRO A 92 -10.04 -13.26 -8.13
N ALA A 93 -9.92 -12.30 -9.05
CA ALA A 93 -8.93 -12.37 -10.11
C ALA A 93 -7.51 -12.19 -9.57
N LEU A 94 -7.31 -11.41 -8.52
CA LEU A 94 -6.00 -11.19 -7.90
C LEU A 94 -5.39 -12.50 -7.41
N GLU A 95 -6.20 -13.38 -6.84
CA GLU A 95 -5.74 -14.65 -6.30
C GLU A 95 -5.23 -15.59 -7.40
N LYS A 96 -5.87 -15.54 -8.58
CA LYS A 96 -5.57 -16.45 -9.69
C LYS A 96 -4.47 -15.96 -10.60
N THR A 97 -4.35 -14.66 -10.82
CA THR A 97 -3.51 -14.09 -11.87
C THR A 97 -2.31 -13.31 -11.36
N VAL A 98 -2.36 -12.78 -10.13
CA VAL A 98 -1.30 -11.93 -9.59
C VAL A 98 -0.30 -12.76 -8.81
N GLU A 99 0.98 -12.65 -9.18
CA GLU A 99 2.07 -13.31 -8.49
C GLU A 99 2.59 -12.47 -7.33
N LYS A 100 2.76 -11.17 -7.55
CA LYS A 100 3.26 -10.26 -6.53
C LYS A 100 2.75 -8.83 -6.73
N CYS A 101 2.79 -8.06 -5.65
CA CYS A 101 2.45 -6.64 -5.64
C CYS A 101 3.66 -5.86 -5.14
N LEU A 102 4.06 -4.86 -5.90
CA LEU A 102 5.13 -3.94 -5.52
C LEU A 102 4.53 -2.60 -5.15
N ILE A 103 4.84 -2.13 -3.94
CA ILE A 103 4.46 -0.79 -3.48
C ILE A 103 5.74 -0.01 -3.24
N SER A 104 5.84 1.17 -3.83
CA SER A 104 7.01 2.01 -3.66
C SER A 104 6.64 3.48 -3.56
N LEU A 105 7.44 4.22 -2.82
CA LEU A 105 7.36 5.66 -2.73
C LEU A 105 8.75 6.24 -2.92
N SER A 106 8.87 7.18 -3.85
CA SER A 106 10.08 7.95 -4.03
C SER A 106 9.85 9.34 -3.42
N SER A 107 10.67 9.70 -2.44
CA SER A 107 10.60 11.03 -1.83
C SER A 107 10.98 12.14 -2.81
N ARG A 108 11.90 11.84 -3.74
CA ARG A 108 12.34 12.80 -4.76
C ARG A 108 11.24 13.13 -5.75
N ALA A 109 10.48 12.11 -6.16
CA ALA A 109 9.42 12.29 -7.16
C ALA A 109 8.07 12.60 -6.53
N SER A 110 7.91 12.47 -5.22
CA SER A 110 6.64 12.59 -4.48
C SER A 110 5.55 11.74 -5.14
N ARG A 111 5.91 10.52 -5.57
CA ARG A 111 5.01 9.61 -6.27
C ARG A 111 4.89 8.30 -5.51
N PHE A 112 3.66 7.87 -5.34
CA PHE A 112 3.32 6.57 -4.77
C PHE A 112 2.95 5.62 -5.91
N ARG A 113 3.64 4.50 -5.99
CA ARG A 113 3.47 3.53 -7.08
C ARG A 113 3.01 2.19 -6.55
N VAL A 114 1.97 1.64 -7.16
CA VAL A 114 1.49 0.29 -6.88
C VAL A 114 1.49 -0.48 -8.20
N GLN A 115 2.15 -1.62 -8.23
CA GLN A 115 2.22 -2.47 -9.41
C GLN A 115 1.88 -3.91 -9.06
N LEU A 116 0.98 -4.51 -9.84
CA LEU A 116 0.66 -5.92 -9.75
C LEU A 116 1.40 -6.66 -10.86
N HIS A 117 2.22 -7.64 -10.49
CA HIS A 117 2.95 -8.47 -11.44
C HIS A 117 2.20 -9.79 -11.59
N CYS A 118 1.72 -10.07 -12.80
CA CYS A 118 0.92 -11.24 -13.10
C CYS A 118 1.81 -12.43 -13.47
N LYS A 119 1.26 -13.65 -13.33
CA LYS A 119 1.99 -14.90 -13.58
C LYS A 119 2.51 -15.05 -15.01
N TYR A 120 1.92 -14.35 -15.96
CA TYR A 120 2.28 -14.45 -17.38
C TYR A 120 3.06 -13.24 -17.90
N GLY A 121 3.75 -12.52 -17.00
CA GLY A 121 4.62 -11.42 -17.40
C GLY A 121 3.97 -10.06 -17.55
N GLU A 122 2.65 -9.97 -17.42
CA GLU A 122 1.94 -8.70 -17.45
C GLU A 122 2.11 -7.94 -16.14
N ALA A 123 2.18 -6.63 -16.25
CA ALA A 123 2.21 -5.74 -15.08
C ALA A 123 1.10 -4.72 -15.20
N LEU A 124 0.30 -4.59 -14.14
CA LEU A 124 -0.75 -3.59 -14.02
C LEU A 124 -0.41 -2.69 -12.84
N GLY A 125 -0.64 -1.39 -12.98
CA GLY A 125 -0.33 -0.54 -11.87
C GLY A 125 -0.72 0.91 -12.06
N ARG A 126 -0.54 1.67 -10.97
CA ARG A 126 -0.77 3.10 -10.94
C ARG A 126 0.35 3.82 -10.22
N SER A 127 0.65 5.02 -10.70
CA SER A 127 1.52 5.97 -10.04
C SER A 127 0.69 7.21 -9.75
N VAL A 128 0.62 7.60 -8.48
CA VAL A 128 -0.20 8.73 -8.06
C VAL A 128 0.63 9.71 -7.24
N PRO A 129 0.26 11.00 -7.21
CA PRO A 129 0.89 11.97 -6.32
C PRO A 129 0.68 11.56 -4.86
N ALA A 130 1.73 11.69 -4.08
CA ALA A 130 1.69 11.37 -2.65
C ALA A 130 1.58 12.65 -1.82
#